data_140f6c11d5e6706abe35c2b6f6d1f9a9
#
_entry.id   140f6c11d5e6706abe35c2b6f6d1f9a9
#
_cell.length_a   1.000
_cell.length_b   1.000
_cell.length_c   1.000
_cell.angle_alpha   90.00
_cell.angle_beta   90.00
_cell.angle_gamma   90.00
#
_symmetry.space_group_name_H-M   'P 1'
#
loop_
_entity.id
_entity.type
_entity.pdbx_description
1 polymer ?
#
loop_
_entity_poly.entity_id
_entity_poly.type
_entity_poly.pdbx_seq_one_letter_code
_entity_poly.pdbx_strand_id
1 'polypeptide(L)'
;MSYYLYNTPGTNVYNAIHHKSNPLPILGNPGHHTRPFSFINQEGQTITEKEVAGKIRVVEYFFTTCKGICPKMNEQMSRVYQAYKGDASILILSHTVDPYKDTVNAMKQYSLRFEADPKQWIFLTGDKKALYDAARYSYLVTAAEDTAVVNIEDDFIHTDRF
;
A
#
# COMPACT_ATOMS: atom_id res chain seq x y z
N MET A 1 11.67 -2.36 10.35
CA MET A 1 10.69 -1.55 9.58
C MET A 1 11.31 -1.25 8.23
N SER A 2 10.92 -1.97 7.20
CA SER A 2 11.47 -1.78 5.85
C SER A 2 10.47 -1.00 5.03
N TYR A 3 10.83 0.19 4.59
CA TYR A 3 10.03 1.00 3.68
C TYR A 3 10.46 0.70 2.25
N TYR A 4 9.52 0.39 1.38
CA TYR A 4 9.77 0.17 -0.03
C TYR A 4 9.51 1.47 -0.79
N LEU A 5 10.55 2.03 -1.40
CA LEU A 5 10.44 3.17 -2.30
C LEU A 5 10.42 2.66 -3.75
N TYR A 6 9.32 2.91 -4.44
CA TYR A 6 9.17 2.54 -5.85
C TYR A 6 9.44 3.73 -6.75
N ASN A 7 10.33 3.55 -7.69
CA ASN A 7 10.70 4.57 -8.67
C ASN A 7 9.76 4.51 -9.87
N THR A 8 9.19 5.64 -10.28
CA THR A 8 8.46 5.76 -11.53
C THR A 8 9.39 6.26 -12.64
N PRO A 9 9.26 5.80 -13.90
CA PRO A 9 10.06 6.31 -14.99
C PRO A 9 9.91 7.83 -15.11
N GLY A 10 11.03 8.56 -15.04
CA GLY A 10 11.08 10.01 -15.23
C GLY A 10 11.29 10.88 -13.99
N THR A 11 11.23 10.31 -12.78
CA THR A 11 11.54 11.06 -11.55
C THR A 11 12.69 10.42 -10.80
N ASN A 12 13.80 11.11 -10.72
CA ASN A 12 14.95 10.70 -9.91
C ASN A 12 14.71 11.11 -8.45
N VAL A 13 13.64 10.59 -7.85
CA VAL A 13 13.25 10.84 -6.45
C VAL A 13 14.35 10.37 -5.49
N TYR A 14 15.13 9.36 -5.92
CA TYR A 14 16.29 8.86 -5.22
C TYR A 14 17.30 9.96 -4.84
N ASN A 15 17.55 10.91 -5.73
CA ASN A 15 18.51 12.00 -5.46
C ASN A 15 17.96 13.11 -4.57
N ALA A 16 16.64 13.25 -4.45
CA ALA A 16 16.02 14.31 -3.64
C ALA A 16 16.01 13.99 -2.13
N ILE A 17 16.16 12.72 -1.76
CA ILE A 17 16.07 12.24 -0.37
C ILE A 17 17.46 12.07 0.26
N HIS A 18 18.55 12.10 -0.53
CA HIS A 18 19.89 11.85 -0.05
C HIS A 18 20.55 13.07 0.63
N HIS A 19 20.29 13.21 1.92
CA HIS A 19 21.33 13.67 2.83
C HIS A 19 22.26 12.47 3.16
N LYS A 20 23.47 12.53 2.62
CA LYS A 20 24.70 11.77 2.97
C LYS A 20 24.59 10.77 4.12
N SER A 21 24.14 9.55 3.89
CA SER A 21 24.59 8.32 4.57
C SER A 21 23.67 7.15 4.24
N ASN A 22 24.19 6.09 3.69
CA ASN A 22 23.59 4.82 3.31
C ASN A 22 22.36 4.93 2.39
N PRO A 23 22.52 4.62 1.10
CA PRO A 23 21.38 4.47 0.21
C PRO A 23 20.44 3.39 0.74
N LEU A 24 19.14 3.66 0.74
CA LEU A 24 18.14 2.65 1.05
C LEU A 24 18.31 1.48 0.07
N PRO A 25 18.20 0.24 0.54
CA PRO A 25 18.31 -0.92 -0.33
C PRO A 25 17.21 -0.89 -1.39
N ILE A 26 17.57 -1.08 -2.64
CA ILE A 26 16.62 -1.31 -3.73
C ILE A 26 16.32 -2.80 -3.73
N LEU A 27 15.05 -3.16 -3.63
CA LEU A 27 14.59 -4.54 -3.68
C LEU A 27 14.06 -4.87 -5.08
N GLY A 28 14.18 -6.14 -5.44
CA GLY A 28 13.80 -6.64 -6.77
C GLY A 28 14.97 -6.67 -7.76
N ASN A 29 14.70 -7.25 -8.92
CA ASN A 29 15.69 -7.34 -10.00
C ASN A 29 15.94 -5.96 -10.61
N PRO A 30 17.12 -5.71 -11.23
CA PRO A 30 17.37 -4.48 -11.97
C PRO A 30 16.26 -4.21 -13.00
N GLY A 31 15.69 -2.99 -12.96
CA GLY A 31 14.57 -2.61 -13.83
C GLY A 31 13.18 -3.00 -13.30
N HIS A 32 13.08 -3.56 -12.08
CA HIS A 32 11.77 -3.81 -11.46
C HIS A 32 11.00 -2.50 -11.24
N HIS A 33 9.73 -2.50 -11.62
CA HIS A 33 8.80 -1.39 -11.42
C HIS A 33 7.37 -1.91 -11.20
N THR A 34 6.53 -1.09 -10.59
CA THR A 34 5.13 -1.42 -10.40
C THR A 34 4.40 -1.53 -11.73
N ARG A 35 3.54 -2.55 -11.88
CA ARG A 35 2.67 -2.74 -13.03
C ARG A 35 1.51 -1.75 -13.01
N PRO A 36 0.88 -1.48 -14.17
CA PRO A 36 -0.39 -0.76 -14.20
C PRO A 36 -1.44 -1.43 -13.32
N PHE A 37 -2.24 -0.63 -12.65
CA PHE A 37 -3.32 -1.10 -11.78
C PHE A 37 -4.56 -0.20 -11.90
N SER A 38 -5.70 -0.71 -11.44
CA SER A 38 -6.95 0.05 -11.34
C SER A 38 -7.73 -0.46 -10.14
N PHE A 39 -7.82 0.36 -9.09
CA PHE A 39 -8.51 0.05 -7.84
C PHE A 39 -9.50 1.15 -7.48
N ILE A 40 -10.38 0.87 -6.53
CA ILE A 40 -11.37 1.84 -6.05
C ILE A 40 -10.95 2.33 -4.67
N ASN A 41 -10.96 3.65 -4.47
CA ASN A 41 -10.63 4.22 -3.17
C ASN A 41 -11.83 4.29 -2.22
N GLN A 42 -11.61 4.74 -0.99
CA GLN A 42 -12.64 4.91 0.04
C GLN A 42 -13.73 5.96 -0.31
N GLU A 43 -13.53 6.76 -1.35
CA GLU A 43 -14.53 7.71 -1.89
C GLU A 43 -15.26 7.16 -3.13
N GLY A 44 -15.01 5.89 -3.51
CA GLY A 44 -15.60 5.27 -4.69
C GLY A 44 -14.98 5.72 -6.01
N GLN A 45 -13.84 6.38 -5.99
CA GLN A 45 -13.14 6.85 -7.18
C GLN A 45 -12.14 5.80 -7.65
N THR A 46 -11.97 5.69 -8.97
CA THR A 46 -10.95 4.83 -9.57
C THR A 46 -9.58 5.49 -9.43
N ILE A 47 -8.63 4.75 -8.88
CA ILE A 47 -7.23 5.13 -8.75
C ILE A 47 -6.39 4.19 -9.61
N THR A 48 -5.58 4.77 -10.48
CA THR A 48 -4.66 4.05 -11.36
C THR A 48 -3.21 4.51 -11.09
N GLU A 49 -2.26 3.93 -11.80
CA GLU A 49 -0.86 4.38 -11.73
C GLU A 49 -0.68 5.86 -12.09
N LYS A 50 -1.62 6.45 -12.85
CA LYS A 50 -1.55 7.86 -13.28
C LYS A 50 -1.76 8.82 -12.13
N GLU A 51 -2.73 8.54 -11.24
CA GLU A 51 -3.04 9.37 -10.08
C GLU A 51 -1.91 9.37 -9.06
N VAL A 52 -1.07 8.32 -9.05
CA VAL A 52 0.04 8.17 -8.10
C VAL A 52 1.42 8.38 -8.72
N ALA A 53 1.46 8.71 -10.03
CA ALA A 53 2.71 8.92 -10.74
C ALA A 53 3.54 10.09 -10.16
N GLY A 54 4.86 9.93 -10.15
CA GLY A 54 5.79 10.95 -9.67
C GLY A 54 5.81 11.15 -8.15
N LYS A 55 5.12 10.30 -7.38
CA LYS A 55 5.03 10.40 -5.92
C LYS A 55 5.76 9.26 -5.24
N ILE A 56 6.25 9.53 -4.04
CA ILE A 56 6.72 8.50 -3.11
C ILE A 56 5.49 7.80 -2.56
N ARG A 57 5.46 6.48 -2.64
CA ARG A 57 4.34 5.66 -2.20
C ARG A 57 4.77 4.77 -1.04
N VAL A 58 4.15 4.95 0.12
CA VAL A 58 4.23 4.01 1.23
C VAL A 58 3.08 3.03 1.07
N VAL A 59 3.38 1.75 0.95
CA VAL A 59 2.39 0.72 0.62
C VAL A 59 2.25 -0.26 1.77
N GLU A 60 1.01 -0.59 2.12
CA GLU A 60 0.69 -1.66 3.06
C GLU A 60 -0.46 -2.52 2.54
N TYR A 61 -0.55 -3.73 3.09
CA TYR A 61 -1.68 -4.64 2.91
C TYR A 61 -2.32 -4.92 4.26
N PHE A 62 -3.66 -4.85 4.33
CA PHE A 62 -4.42 -5.01 5.56
C PHE A 62 -5.85 -5.51 5.27
N PHE A 63 -6.66 -5.69 6.30
CA PHE A 63 -8.11 -5.83 6.19
C PHE A 63 -8.79 -5.24 7.43
N THR A 64 -10.00 -4.67 7.24
CA THR A 64 -10.66 -3.86 8.26
C THR A 64 -11.09 -4.64 9.50
N THR A 65 -11.33 -5.95 9.35
CA THR A 65 -11.79 -6.84 10.42
C THR A 65 -10.66 -7.55 11.16
N CYS A 66 -9.39 -7.29 10.81
CA CYS A 66 -8.23 -7.88 11.47
C CYS A 66 -8.18 -7.48 12.95
N LYS A 67 -8.11 -8.47 13.83
CA LYS A 67 -7.97 -8.28 15.28
C LYS A 67 -6.52 -8.45 15.77
N GLY A 68 -5.62 -8.83 14.88
CA GLY A 68 -4.23 -9.15 15.19
C GLY A 68 -3.27 -7.98 14.98
N ILE A 69 -2.40 -8.10 13.97
CA ILE A 69 -1.31 -7.17 13.73
C ILE A 69 -1.73 -5.87 13.04
N CYS A 70 -2.80 -5.89 12.21
CA CYS A 70 -3.20 -4.72 11.43
C CYS A 70 -3.48 -3.46 12.26
N PRO A 71 -4.14 -3.52 13.44
CA PRO A 71 -4.32 -2.32 14.25
C PRO A 71 -2.98 -1.66 14.64
N LYS A 72 -1.97 -2.46 14.99
CA LYS A 72 -0.63 -1.95 15.32
C LYS A 72 0.08 -1.38 14.09
N MET A 73 -0.07 -2.03 12.94
CA MET A 73 0.49 -1.55 11.67
C MET A 73 -0.11 -0.21 11.29
N ASN A 74 -1.43 -0.10 11.31
CA ASN A 74 -2.13 1.13 10.98
C ASN A 74 -1.85 2.26 11.97
N GLU A 75 -1.59 1.95 13.26
CA GLU A 75 -1.11 2.94 14.21
C GLU A 75 0.28 3.50 13.81
N GLN A 76 1.20 2.64 13.37
CA GLN A 76 2.50 3.10 12.87
C GLN A 76 2.34 3.88 11.56
N MET A 77 1.46 3.42 10.67
CA MET A 77 1.15 4.13 9.43
C MET A 77 0.54 5.52 9.71
N SER A 78 -0.30 5.64 10.74
CA SER A 78 -0.81 6.94 11.20
C SER A 78 0.31 7.89 11.62
N ARG A 79 1.37 7.39 12.27
CA ARG A 79 2.55 8.22 12.60
C ARG A 79 3.29 8.70 11.34
N VAL A 80 3.43 7.82 10.35
CA VAL A 80 3.98 8.20 9.04
C VAL A 80 3.11 9.27 8.38
N TYR A 81 1.78 9.06 8.38
CA TYR A 81 0.84 10.03 7.86
C TYR A 81 0.96 11.39 8.54
N GLN A 82 0.98 11.43 9.87
CA GLN A 82 1.11 12.70 10.61
C GLN A 82 2.45 13.41 10.35
N ALA A 83 3.53 12.65 10.21
CA ALA A 83 4.86 13.21 9.92
C ALA A 83 4.95 13.90 8.56
N TYR A 84 4.16 13.44 7.58
CA TYR A 84 4.18 13.94 6.20
C TYR A 84 2.86 14.57 5.76
N LYS A 85 1.96 14.85 6.70
CA LYS A 85 0.65 15.45 6.41
C LYS A 85 0.79 16.76 5.66
N GLY A 86 0.16 16.82 4.48
CA GLY A 86 0.21 17.98 3.60
C GLY A 86 1.37 18.00 2.61
N ASP A 87 2.32 17.05 2.69
CA ASP A 87 3.34 16.87 1.66
C ASP A 87 2.75 16.14 0.45
N ALA A 88 2.52 16.91 -0.61
CA ALA A 88 1.91 16.38 -1.84
C ALA A 88 2.80 15.40 -2.61
N SER A 89 4.08 15.26 -2.25
CA SER A 89 5.02 14.31 -2.88
C SER A 89 4.89 12.89 -2.32
N ILE A 90 4.19 12.72 -1.19
CA ILE A 90 4.08 11.44 -0.47
C ILE A 90 2.63 10.98 -0.43
N LEU A 91 2.40 9.73 -0.83
CA LEU A 91 1.12 9.04 -0.71
C LEU A 91 1.26 7.78 0.14
N ILE A 92 0.21 7.46 0.88
CA ILE A 92 0.05 6.17 1.55
C ILE A 92 -1.04 5.40 0.81
N LEU A 93 -0.74 4.16 0.41
CA LEU A 93 -1.64 3.27 -0.31
C LEU A 93 -1.88 2.03 0.54
N SER A 94 -3.03 1.96 1.19
CA SER A 94 -3.44 0.81 2.00
C SER A 94 -4.36 -0.09 1.18
N HIS A 95 -3.84 -1.24 0.72
CA HIS A 95 -4.59 -2.20 -0.09
C HIS A 95 -5.27 -3.23 0.81
N THR A 96 -6.55 -3.53 0.56
CA THR A 96 -7.18 -4.64 1.26
C THR A 96 -6.76 -5.99 0.70
N VAL A 97 -6.73 -7.00 1.58
CA VAL A 97 -6.62 -8.40 1.20
C VAL A 97 -7.98 -9.13 1.20
N ASP A 98 -9.02 -8.49 1.75
CA ASP A 98 -10.40 -9.03 1.80
C ASP A 98 -11.42 -8.09 1.13
N PRO A 99 -11.38 -7.90 -0.21
CA PRO A 99 -12.25 -6.95 -0.88
C PRO A 99 -13.74 -7.33 -0.80
N TYR A 100 -14.08 -8.56 -0.43
CA TYR A 100 -15.47 -8.98 -0.26
C TYR A 100 -16.11 -8.37 0.99
N LYS A 101 -15.35 -8.20 2.07
CA LYS A 101 -15.78 -7.53 3.30
C LYS A 101 -15.44 -6.05 3.28
N ASP A 102 -14.27 -5.71 2.76
CA ASP A 102 -13.74 -4.35 2.71
C ASP A 102 -14.30 -3.59 1.50
N THR A 103 -15.60 -3.36 1.52
CA THR A 103 -16.31 -2.53 0.56
C THR A 103 -15.85 -1.07 0.66
N VAL A 104 -16.18 -0.24 -0.33
CA VAL A 104 -15.91 1.21 -0.32
C VAL A 104 -16.39 1.85 1.00
N ASN A 105 -17.61 1.51 1.45
CA ASN A 105 -18.14 2.04 2.71
C ASN A 105 -17.34 1.56 3.93
N ALA A 106 -16.96 0.29 3.99
CA ALA A 106 -16.13 -0.24 5.08
C ALA A 106 -14.77 0.46 5.14
N MET A 107 -14.13 0.66 3.97
CA MET A 107 -12.87 1.39 3.84
C MET A 107 -13.01 2.85 4.28
N LYS A 108 -14.11 3.50 3.91
CA LYS A 108 -14.40 4.88 4.34
C LYS A 108 -14.54 4.96 5.86
N GLN A 109 -15.35 4.10 6.47
CA GLN A 109 -15.52 4.08 7.93
C GLN A 109 -14.19 3.76 8.65
N TYR A 110 -13.36 2.91 8.07
CA TYR A 110 -12.05 2.58 8.62
C TYR A 110 -11.09 3.76 8.56
N SER A 111 -11.03 4.47 7.43
CA SER A 111 -10.15 5.62 7.21
C SER A 111 -10.44 6.80 8.16
N LEU A 112 -11.72 6.97 8.56
CA LEU A 112 -12.11 8.01 9.51
C LEU A 112 -11.47 7.85 10.88
N ARG A 113 -11.09 6.64 11.28
CA ARG A 113 -10.40 6.39 12.57
C ARG A 113 -9.04 7.08 12.66
N PHE A 114 -8.44 7.37 11.52
CA PHE A 114 -7.11 7.99 11.39
C PHE A 114 -7.18 9.43 10.90
N GLU A 115 -8.39 9.98 10.72
CA GLU A 115 -8.60 11.29 10.10
C GLU A 115 -7.86 11.41 8.74
N ALA A 116 -7.84 10.30 7.99
CA ALA A 116 -7.08 10.18 6.76
C ALA A 116 -7.67 11.08 5.66
N ASP A 117 -6.86 12.00 5.12
CA ASP A 117 -7.21 12.73 3.91
C ASP A 117 -7.16 11.77 2.72
N PRO A 118 -8.28 11.54 2.00
CA PRO A 118 -8.32 10.61 0.88
C PRO A 118 -7.42 11.02 -0.31
N LYS A 119 -6.87 12.23 -0.30
CA LYS A 119 -5.88 12.69 -1.29
C LYS A 119 -4.45 12.28 -0.95
N GLN A 120 -4.19 11.88 0.28
CA GLN A 120 -2.84 11.52 0.74
C GLN A 120 -2.76 10.11 1.32
N TRP A 121 -3.78 9.68 2.08
CA TRP A 121 -3.87 8.30 2.57
C TRP A 121 -5.06 7.62 1.91
N ILE A 122 -4.77 6.79 0.92
CA ILE A 122 -5.72 6.18 0.00
C ILE A 122 -5.90 4.72 0.40
N PHE A 123 -7.12 4.35 0.79
CA PHE A 123 -7.50 2.98 1.10
C PHE A 123 -8.12 2.37 -0.15
N LEU A 124 -7.56 1.26 -0.63
CA LEU A 124 -7.85 0.68 -1.93
C LEU A 124 -8.51 -0.69 -1.81
N THR A 125 -9.62 -0.86 -2.53
CA THR A 125 -10.34 -2.12 -2.72
C THR A 125 -10.57 -2.38 -4.21
N GLY A 126 -11.01 -3.58 -4.59
CA GLY A 126 -11.24 -3.90 -5.99
C GLY A 126 -11.29 -5.41 -6.26
N ASP A 127 -10.90 -5.82 -7.46
CA ASP A 127 -10.80 -7.23 -7.81
C ASP A 127 -9.73 -7.93 -6.97
N LYS A 128 -10.09 -9.05 -6.33
CA LYS A 128 -9.19 -9.80 -5.44
C LYS A 128 -7.92 -10.22 -6.16
N LYS A 129 -8.06 -10.78 -7.37
CA LYS A 129 -6.91 -11.25 -8.13
C LYS A 129 -5.96 -10.10 -8.48
N ALA A 130 -6.49 -8.96 -8.90
CA ALA A 130 -5.69 -7.78 -9.22
C ALA A 130 -4.94 -7.24 -8.00
N LEU A 131 -5.57 -7.20 -6.81
CA LEU A 131 -4.94 -6.81 -5.55
C LEU A 131 -3.77 -7.73 -5.18
N TYR A 132 -3.96 -9.05 -5.32
CA TYR A 132 -2.93 -10.06 -5.04
C TYR A 132 -1.80 -10.05 -6.07
N ASP A 133 -2.13 -9.84 -7.35
CA ASP A 133 -1.12 -9.68 -8.40
C ASP A 133 -0.27 -8.42 -8.17
N ALA A 134 -0.87 -7.32 -7.72
CA ALA A 134 -0.12 -6.12 -7.33
C ALA A 134 0.81 -6.40 -6.15
N ALA A 135 0.35 -7.12 -5.12
CA ALA A 135 1.19 -7.52 -3.99
C ALA A 135 2.41 -8.31 -4.45
N ARG A 136 2.20 -9.37 -5.24
CA ARG A 136 3.26 -10.29 -5.68
C ARG A 136 4.22 -9.67 -6.67
N TYR A 137 3.69 -9.02 -7.70
CA TYR A 137 4.47 -8.65 -8.88
C TYR A 137 4.85 -7.17 -8.94
N SER A 138 4.17 -6.30 -8.20
CA SER A 138 4.50 -4.88 -8.14
C SER A 138 5.24 -4.54 -6.85
N TYR A 139 4.76 -5.04 -5.71
CA TYR A 139 5.27 -4.66 -4.39
C TYR A 139 6.14 -5.74 -3.74
N LEU A 140 6.29 -6.90 -4.37
CA LEU A 140 7.12 -8.02 -3.90
C LEU A 140 6.74 -8.49 -2.49
N VAL A 141 5.47 -8.33 -2.12
CA VAL A 141 4.91 -8.87 -0.89
C VAL A 141 4.63 -10.35 -1.10
N THR A 142 5.12 -11.21 -0.22
CA THR A 142 4.85 -12.64 -0.29
C THR A 142 3.38 -12.89 0.04
N ALA A 143 2.61 -13.33 -0.95
CA ALA A 143 1.26 -13.81 -0.78
C ALA A 143 1.23 -15.30 -1.11
N ALA A 144 0.45 -16.10 -0.36
CA ALA A 144 0.30 -17.52 -0.64
C ALA A 144 -0.27 -17.74 -2.04
N GLU A 145 0.10 -18.83 -2.69
CA GLU A 145 -0.49 -19.21 -3.99
C GLU A 145 -1.94 -19.68 -3.80
N ASP A 146 -2.79 -19.30 -4.72
CA ASP A 146 -4.27 -19.38 -4.70
C ASP A 146 -4.85 -20.81 -4.61
N THR A 147 -4.03 -21.87 -4.49
CA THR A 147 -4.46 -23.25 -4.73
C THR A 147 -4.81 -24.04 -3.47
N ALA A 148 -4.64 -23.51 -2.26
CA ALA A 148 -4.81 -24.31 -1.04
C ALA A 148 -5.42 -23.57 0.17
N VAL A 149 -5.85 -22.32 0.08
CA VAL A 149 -6.16 -21.55 1.28
C VAL A 149 -7.65 -21.44 1.51
N VAL A 150 -8.11 -22.05 2.60
CA VAL A 150 -9.50 -22.06 3.06
C VAL A 150 -9.82 -20.83 3.91
N ASN A 151 -8.84 -20.13 4.46
CA ASN A 151 -9.00 -18.97 5.32
C ASN A 151 -8.14 -17.77 4.86
N ILE A 152 -8.74 -16.59 4.82
CA ILE A 152 -8.06 -15.32 4.51
C ILE A 152 -6.93 -15.02 5.50
N GLU A 153 -7.01 -15.48 6.74
CA GLU A 153 -5.96 -15.33 7.75
C GLU A 153 -4.70 -16.13 7.39
N ASP A 154 -4.84 -17.20 6.60
CA ASP A 154 -3.74 -18.05 6.12
C ASP A 154 -3.24 -17.67 4.72
N ASP A 155 -4.01 -16.87 3.98
CA ASP A 155 -3.78 -16.50 2.58
C ASP A 155 -2.67 -15.44 2.42
N PHE A 156 -2.49 -14.59 3.43
CA PHE A 156 -1.37 -13.67 3.53
C PHE A 156 -0.42 -14.14 4.63
N ILE A 157 0.82 -14.44 4.27
CA ILE A 157 1.86 -14.64 5.26
C ILE A 157 1.99 -13.32 6.02
N HIS A 158 1.48 -13.30 7.25
CA HIS A 158 1.62 -12.18 8.15
C HIS A 158 3.11 -11.96 8.42
N THR A 159 3.75 -11.15 7.60
CA THR A 159 5.10 -10.70 7.86
C THR A 159 5.02 -9.35 8.53
N ASP A 160 5.76 -9.15 9.60
CA ASP A 160 6.03 -7.85 10.22
C ASP A 160 6.94 -6.96 9.36
N ARG A 161 7.09 -7.32 8.08
CA ARG A 161 7.90 -6.60 7.10
C ARG A 161 6.99 -5.65 6.29
N PHE A 162 7.35 -4.41 6.38
CA PHE A 162 6.84 -3.32 5.55
C PHE A 162 7.89 -2.89 4.56
#